data_a72a18950617e062c078739da2518ffe
#
_entry.id   a72a18950617e062c078739da2518ffe
#
_cell.length_a   1.000
_cell.length_b   1.000
_cell.length_c   1.000
_cell.angle_alpha   90.00
_cell.angle_beta   90.00
_cell.angle_gamma   90.00
#
_symmetry.space_group_name_H-M   'P 1'
#
loop_
_entity.id
_entity.type
_entity.pdbx_description
1 polymer ?
#
loop_
_entity_poly.entity_id
_entity_poly.type
_entity_poly.pdbx_seq_one_letter_code
_entity_poly.pdbx_strand_id
1 'polypeptide(L)'
;MRRKGQNASLRFTSYVSRLTSSMRLTFTIQRFNPEVDSTPHFQEIRLDVGRGMTVLDALIRITQECDGSLALRYSCRSAICGSCAMTINGSEKLACRTSLRKELERHGLITVAPLRNLPVIKDLVVDMASFWEKIRDVYPWLVSAARPAHEGVPAQTKARAHANPQFHNVDACIMCGACVAACTVYEVSKGFAGPAALAKADRFLSDPRESRSSTRARLSALQDEHGIWDCTRCNFCVEVCPKDVKPMEAIVRLRRASLERELTTTGGARHILGFTDLVEQQGRLNEAIMPLKVVGLAPRGLLRLLPLGLKMLFKGKIPNPFGHALPGLSHVQALIRRVRRATPPA
;
A
#
# COMPACT_ATOMS: atom_id res chain seq x y z
N MET A 1 66.92 5.26 -15.89
CA MET A 1 65.56 4.73 -16.20
C MET A 1 65.27 3.47 -15.37
N ARG A 2 64.86 3.59 -14.13
CA ARG A 2 64.33 2.43 -13.30
C ARG A 2 63.67 3.00 -12.04
N ARG A 3 62.41 3.48 -12.13
CA ARG A 3 61.55 3.82 -10.96
C ARG A 3 60.06 3.93 -11.29
N LYS A 4 59.55 3.30 -12.36
CA LYS A 4 58.08 3.35 -12.68
C LYS A 4 57.33 2.02 -12.47
N GLY A 5 58.01 0.90 -12.15
CA GLY A 5 57.33 -0.42 -12.03
C GLY A 5 56.76 -0.74 -10.65
N GLN A 6 57.28 -0.17 -9.56
CA GLN A 6 56.88 -0.56 -8.19
C GLN A 6 55.53 0.06 -7.73
N ASN A 7 55.14 1.24 -8.28
CA ASN A 7 53.88 1.89 -7.87
C ASN A 7 52.62 1.30 -8.51
N ALA A 8 52.73 0.60 -9.63
CA ALA A 8 51.56 -0.01 -10.29
C ALA A 8 51.14 -1.29 -9.59
N SER A 9 52.12 -2.11 -9.17
CA SER A 9 51.88 -3.35 -8.42
C SER A 9 51.23 -3.09 -7.05
N LEU A 10 51.71 -2.10 -6.31
CA LEU A 10 51.14 -1.73 -5.01
C LEU A 10 49.72 -1.16 -5.13
N ARG A 11 49.43 -0.43 -6.20
CA ARG A 11 48.05 0.09 -6.46
C ARG A 11 47.09 -1.04 -6.88
N PHE A 12 47.58 -2.02 -7.66
CA PHE A 12 46.76 -3.16 -8.09
C PHE A 12 46.47 -4.10 -6.91
N THR A 13 47.44 -4.37 -6.05
CA THR A 13 47.29 -5.20 -4.85
C THR A 13 46.34 -4.51 -3.82
N SER A 14 46.44 -3.19 -3.65
CA SER A 14 45.52 -2.44 -2.78
C SER A 14 44.11 -2.35 -3.36
N TYR A 15 43.97 -2.34 -4.68
CA TYR A 15 42.66 -2.36 -5.34
C TYR A 15 42.01 -3.74 -5.23
N VAL A 16 42.76 -4.82 -5.49
CA VAL A 16 42.29 -6.19 -5.33
C VAL A 16 41.99 -6.51 -3.86
N SER A 17 42.78 -6.05 -2.88
CA SER A 17 42.48 -6.24 -1.46
C SER A 17 41.24 -5.49 -1.00
N ARG A 18 40.93 -4.33 -1.63
CA ARG A 18 39.65 -3.61 -1.40
C ARG A 18 38.46 -4.31 -2.03
N LEU A 19 38.63 -5.10 -3.08
CA LEU A 19 37.59 -5.91 -3.72
C LEU A 19 37.31 -7.20 -2.96
N THR A 20 38.28 -7.75 -2.22
CA THR A 20 38.22 -9.03 -1.54
C THR A 20 37.90 -8.96 -0.04
N SER A 21 37.68 -7.74 0.53
CA SER A 21 37.28 -7.65 1.94
C SER A 21 35.91 -8.27 2.15
N SER A 22 35.86 -9.54 2.51
CA SER A 22 34.66 -10.21 3.02
C SER A 22 34.41 -9.80 4.47
N MET A 23 33.14 -9.68 4.83
CA MET A 23 32.69 -9.42 6.20
C MET A 23 31.77 -10.55 6.64
N ARG A 24 32.02 -11.12 7.81
CA ARG A 24 31.13 -12.14 8.37
C ARG A 24 29.91 -11.48 9.01
N LEU A 25 28.71 -11.84 8.51
CA LEU A 25 27.43 -11.35 9.02
C LEU A 25 26.59 -12.48 9.57
N THR A 26 25.82 -12.18 10.59
CA THR A 26 24.75 -13.06 11.11
C THR A 26 23.42 -12.61 10.54
N PHE A 27 22.71 -13.54 9.93
CA PHE A 27 21.35 -13.39 9.43
C PHE A 27 20.40 -14.07 10.41
N THR A 28 19.38 -13.36 10.86
CA THR A 28 18.28 -13.91 11.67
C THR A 28 17.10 -14.14 10.72
N ILE A 29 16.84 -15.40 10.37
CA ILE A 29 15.83 -15.76 9.37
C ILE A 29 14.68 -16.48 10.04
N GLN A 30 13.45 -16.03 9.78
CA GLN A 30 12.25 -16.73 10.24
C GLN A 30 12.09 -18.02 9.44
N ARG A 31 11.96 -19.14 10.17
CA ARG A 31 11.75 -20.48 9.65
C ARG A 31 10.37 -20.98 10.07
N PHE A 32 9.75 -21.72 9.18
CA PHE A 32 8.51 -22.45 9.44
C PHE A 32 8.31 -23.53 8.39
N ASN A 33 8.19 -24.77 8.83
CA ASN A 33 7.79 -25.88 8.00
C ASN A 33 6.50 -26.51 8.60
N PRO A 34 5.34 -26.37 7.97
CA PRO A 34 4.06 -26.84 8.54
C PRO A 34 4.00 -28.38 8.79
N GLU A 35 4.91 -29.15 8.20
CA GLU A 35 4.99 -30.60 8.40
C GLU A 35 5.66 -30.97 9.74
N VAL A 36 6.48 -30.08 10.31
CA VAL A 36 7.29 -30.40 11.50
C VAL A 36 7.21 -29.33 12.59
N ASP A 37 6.91 -28.08 12.24
CA ASP A 37 6.90 -26.97 13.18
C ASP A 37 5.47 -26.64 13.63
N SER A 38 5.24 -26.51 14.92
CA SER A 38 3.99 -26.01 15.47
C SER A 38 3.86 -24.49 15.40
N THR A 39 4.99 -23.79 15.45
CA THR A 39 5.07 -22.32 15.42
C THR A 39 6.32 -21.85 14.67
N PRO A 40 6.28 -20.67 14.02
CA PRO A 40 7.47 -20.08 13.43
C PRO A 40 8.54 -19.81 14.48
N HIS A 41 9.81 -20.00 14.10
CA HIS A 41 10.98 -19.70 14.95
C HIS A 41 12.04 -18.94 14.15
N PHE A 42 13.03 -18.37 14.83
CA PHE A 42 14.13 -17.69 14.17
C PHE A 42 15.40 -18.55 14.23
N GLN A 43 16.09 -18.65 13.09
CA GLN A 43 17.38 -19.33 12.94
C GLN A 43 18.45 -18.28 12.64
N GLU A 44 19.58 -18.38 13.34
CA GLU A 44 20.76 -17.58 13.04
C GLU A 44 21.71 -18.33 12.10
N ILE A 45 22.07 -17.70 10.98
CA ILE A 45 23.00 -18.23 9.99
C ILE A 45 24.12 -17.24 9.77
N ARG A 46 25.37 -17.70 9.85
CA ARG A 46 26.55 -16.88 9.62
C ARG A 46 27.05 -17.08 8.19
N LEU A 47 27.27 -15.98 7.48
CA LEU A 47 27.74 -16.00 6.10
C LEU A 47 28.81 -14.94 5.89
N ASP A 48 29.85 -15.28 5.13
CA ASP A 48 30.85 -14.33 4.67
C ASP A 48 30.33 -13.61 3.42
N VAL A 49 30.09 -12.29 3.52
CA VAL A 49 29.49 -11.49 2.46
C VAL A 49 30.49 -10.56 1.82
N GLY A 50 30.41 -10.44 0.48
CA GLY A 50 31.20 -9.50 -0.29
C GLY A 50 30.58 -8.11 -0.38
N ARG A 51 31.36 -7.15 -0.83
CA ARG A 51 30.84 -5.79 -1.10
C ARG A 51 29.80 -5.81 -2.23
N GLY A 52 28.77 -4.99 -2.08
CA GLY A 52 27.75 -4.82 -3.11
C GLY A 52 26.65 -5.87 -3.14
N MET A 53 26.71 -6.89 -2.29
CA MET A 53 25.66 -7.90 -2.21
C MET A 53 24.32 -7.32 -1.75
N THR A 54 23.26 -7.85 -2.34
CA THR A 54 21.88 -7.63 -1.88
C THR A 54 21.47 -8.67 -0.85
N VAL A 55 20.37 -8.44 -0.15
CA VAL A 55 19.79 -9.46 0.75
C VAL A 55 19.46 -10.74 -0.03
N LEU A 56 18.97 -10.63 -1.26
CA LEU A 56 18.67 -11.80 -2.09
C LEU A 56 19.94 -12.62 -2.42
N ASP A 57 21.04 -11.96 -2.77
CA ASP A 57 22.29 -12.66 -3.07
C ASP A 57 22.78 -13.47 -1.87
N ALA A 58 22.67 -12.90 -0.67
CA ALA A 58 23.01 -13.60 0.56
C ALA A 58 22.07 -14.78 0.83
N LEU A 59 20.76 -14.61 0.67
CA LEU A 59 19.79 -15.69 0.86
C LEU A 59 20.03 -16.86 -0.12
N ILE A 60 20.34 -16.55 -1.38
CA ILE A 60 20.70 -17.57 -2.37
C ILE A 60 21.97 -18.30 -1.95
N ARG A 61 23.00 -17.60 -1.47
CA ARG A 61 24.22 -18.26 -0.98
C ARG A 61 23.94 -19.09 0.27
N ILE A 62 23.07 -18.62 1.18
CA ILE A 62 22.67 -19.42 2.34
C ILE A 62 22.04 -20.73 1.89
N THR A 63 21.14 -20.71 0.89
CA THR A 63 20.54 -21.96 0.37
C THR A 63 21.55 -22.88 -0.31
N GLN A 64 22.60 -22.34 -0.90
CA GLN A 64 23.62 -23.13 -1.61
C GLN A 64 24.73 -23.65 -0.71
N GLU A 65 25.15 -22.86 0.29
CA GLU A 65 26.37 -23.10 1.06
C GLU A 65 26.09 -23.53 2.51
N CYS A 66 24.94 -23.15 3.09
CA CYS A 66 24.66 -23.34 4.52
C CYS A 66 23.47 -24.25 4.79
N ASP A 67 22.31 -23.97 4.18
CA ASP A 67 21.05 -24.67 4.47
C ASP A 67 20.14 -24.73 3.24
N GLY A 68 20.21 -25.81 2.48
CA GLY A 68 19.40 -26.05 1.28
C GLY A 68 17.89 -26.23 1.56
N SER A 69 17.46 -26.33 2.82
CA SER A 69 16.05 -26.45 3.19
C SER A 69 15.31 -25.12 3.21
N LEU A 70 16.03 -23.97 3.20
CA LEU A 70 15.45 -22.65 3.23
C LEU A 70 14.61 -22.36 1.99
N ALA A 71 13.31 -22.19 2.17
CA ALA A 71 12.38 -21.90 1.08
C ALA A 71 12.24 -20.38 0.87
N LEU A 72 12.47 -19.93 -0.37
CA LEU A 72 12.29 -18.53 -0.79
C LEU A 72 11.88 -18.44 -2.25
N ARG A 73 11.19 -17.34 -2.61
CA ARG A 73 10.81 -17.04 -4.00
C ARG A 73 11.69 -15.94 -4.57
N TYR A 74 12.20 -16.15 -5.76
CA TYR A 74 12.87 -15.12 -6.57
C TYR A 74 12.83 -15.47 -8.05
N SER A 75 13.06 -14.49 -8.93
CA SER A 75 13.13 -14.70 -10.37
C SER A 75 14.06 -13.68 -11.04
N CYS A 76 13.58 -12.46 -11.36
CA CYS A 76 14.27 -11.50 -12.23
C CYS A 76 15.57 -10.90 -11.65
N ARG A 77 15.75 -10.86 -10.34
CA ARG A 77 16.87 -10.20 -9.61
C ARG A 77 17.05 -8.70 -9.93
N SER A 78 16.09 -8.06 -10.59
CA SER A 78 16.17 -6.71 -11.15
C SER A 78 15.01 -5.80 -10.73
N ALA A 79 14.35 -6.11 -9.60
CA ALA A 79 13.22 -5.37 -9.05
C ALA A 79 12.02 -5.20 -10.01
N ILE A 80 11.78 -6.19 -10.89
CA ILE A 80 10.70 -6.14 -11.90
C ILE A 80 9.56 -7.10 -11.56
N CYS A 81 9.85 -8.36 -11.18
CA CYS A 81 8.83 -9.40 -11.04
C CYS A 81 8.10 -9.39 -9.68
N GLY A 82 8.65 -8.75 -8.63
CA GLY A 82 8.04 -8.71 -7.30
C GLY A 82 8.20 -9.99 -6.46
N SER A 83 8.64 -11.12 -7.04
CA SER A 83 8.65 -12.44 -6.37
C SER A 83 9.49 -12.50 -5.09
N CYS A 84 10.54 -11.69 -4.98
CA CYS A 84 11.42 -11.64 -3.82
C CYS A 84 10.98 -10.62 -2.75
N ALA A 85 9.70 -10.24 -2.73
CA ALA A 85 9.17 -9.39 -1.69
C ALA A 85 9.11 -10.16 -0.37
N MET A 86 9.65 -9.57 0.70
CA MET A 86 9.68 -10.14 2.05
C MET A 86 9.84 -9.02 3.08
N THR A 87 9.70 -9.34 4.34
CA THR A 87 9.96 -8.40 5.45
C THR A 87 11.44 -8.44 5.81
N ILE A 88 12.13 -7.30 5.67
CA ILE A 88 13.55 -7.14 6.00
C ILE A 88 13.68 -6.05 7.05
N ASN A 89 14.23 -6.39 8.22
CA ASN A 89 14.33 -5.48 9.36
C ASN A 89 13.01 -4.79 9.69
N GLY A 90 11.91 -5.56 9.70
CA GLY A 90 10.55 -5.08 10.03
C GLY A 90 9.83 -4.28 8.93
N SER A 91 10.42 -4.12 7.75
CA SER A 91 9.82 -3.39 6.62
C SER A 91 9.74 -4.26 5.37
N GLU A 92 8.65 -4.16 4.63
CA GLU A 92 8.44 -4.91 3.39
C GLU A 92 9.28 -4.33 2.26
N LYS A 93 10.16 -5.17 1.71
CA LYS A 93 11.13 -4.76 0.67
C LYS A 93 11.31 -5.86 -0.37
N LEU A 94 11.84 -5.47 -1.54
CA LEU A 94 12.34 -6.44 -2.52
C LEU A 94 13.78 -6.83 -2.15
N ALA A 95 14.00 -8.08 -1.81
CA ALA A 95 15.32 -8.56 -1.39
C ALA A 95 16.41 -8.33 -2.46
N CYS A 96 16.07 -8.43 -3.76
CA CYS A 96 17.00 -8.17 -4.87
C CYS A 96 17.40 -6.69 -5.03
N ARG A 97 16.68 -5.73 -4.40
CA ARG A 97 16.99 -4.30 -4.44
C ARG A 97 17.56 -3.80 -3.11
N THR A 98 17.50 -4.61 -2.08
CA THR A 98 17.89 -4.23 -0.72
C THR A 98 19.38 -4.52 -0.50
N SER A 99 20.18 -3.45 -0.35
CA SER A 99 21.62 -3.57 -0.12
C SER A 99 21.89 -4.01 1.31
N LEU A 100 22.64 -5.08 1.51
CA LEU A 100 23.08 -5.57 2.82
C LEU A 100 23.81 -4.49 3.62
N ARG A 101 24.72 -3.79 2.98
CA ARG A 101 25.51 -2.74 3.63
C ARG A 101 24.61 -1.64 4.21
N LYS A 102 23.64 -1.15 3.42
CA LYS A 102 22.73 -0.10 3.88
C LYS A 102 21.82 -0.55 5.03
N GLU A 103 21.36 -1.80 4.99
CA GLU A 103 20.55 -2.36 6.08
C GLU A 103 21.38 -2.51 7.36
N LEU A 104 22.61 -2.99 7.23
CA LEU A 104 23.52 -3.12 8.37
C LEU A 104 23.88 -1.76 9.00
N GLU A 105 24.19 -0.75 8.17
CA GLU A 105 24.49 0.62 8.62
C GLU A 105 23.31 1.24 9.39
N ARG A 106 22.07 0.89 9.01
CA ARG A 106 20.85 1.44 9.64
C ARG A 106 20.40 0.70 10.89
N HIS A 107 20.51 -0.62 10.88
CA HIS A 107 19.88 -1.48 11.89
C HIS A 107 20.86 -2.30 12.71
N GLY A 108 22.13 -2.40 12.30
CA GLY A 108 23.15 -3.21 12.97
C GLY A 108 22.97 -4.73 12.81
N LEU A 109 21.89 -5.18 12.19
CA LEU A 109 21.52 -6.58 12.01
C LEU A 109 20.74 -6.79 10.71
N ILE A 110 20.62 -8.06 10.28
CA ILE A 110 19.78 -8.44 9.14
C ILE A 110 18.77 -9.49 9.60
N THR A 111 17.54 -9.07 9.79
CA THR A 111 16.42 -9.97 10.06
C THR A 111 15.57 -10.12 8.82
N VAL A 112 15.21 -11.36 8.48
CA VAL A 112 14.37 -11.67 7.31
C VAL A 112 13.20 -12.54 7.74
N ALA A 113 12.00 -12.13 7.33
CA ALA A 113 10.76 -12.83 7.61
C ALA A 113 9.86 -12.82 6.34
N PRO A 114 8.85 -13.71 6.24
CA PRO A 114 7.88 -13.68 5.16
C PRO A 114 7.07 -12.36 5.15
N LEU A 115 6.37 -12.09 4.05
CA LEU A 115 5.39 -11.00 3.99
C LEU A 115 4.31 -11.22 5.05
N ARG A 116 4.06 -10.19 5.86
CA ARG A 116 2.98 -10.20 6.87
C ARG A 116 1.61 -10.25 6.19
N ASN A 117 0.59 -10.52 6.96
CA ASN A 117 -0.80 -10.51 6.50
C ASN A 117 -1.20 -11.59 5.48
N LEU A 118 -0.26 -12.40 5.02
CA LEU A 118 -0.48 -13.51 4.10
C LEU A 118 -0.12 -14.83 4.79
N PRO A 119 -0.83 -15.93 4.54
CA PRO A 119 -0.52 -17.24 5.11
C PRO A 119 0.87 -17.71 4.68
N VAL A 120 1.65 -18.23 5.60
CA VAL A 120 2.99 -18.79 5.29
C VAL A 120 2.81 -20.24 4.81
N ILE A 121 3.39 -20.55 3.64
CA ILE A 121 3.46 -21.90 3.11
C ILE A 121 4.68 -22.62 3.72
N LYS A 122 5.85 -22.00 3.61
CA LYS A 122 7.10 -22.48 4.21
C LYS A 122 8.12 -21.35 4.27
N ASP A 123 8.79 -21.17 5.41
CA ASP A 123 9.82 -20.16 5.66
C ASP A 123 9.44 -18.74 5.15
N LEU A 124 10.05 -18.31 4.06
CA LEU A 124 9.82 -16.98 3.45
C LEU A 124 8.76 -17.00 2.34
N VAL A 125 8.16 -18.15 2.08
CA VAL A 125 7.16 -18.34 1.01
C VAL A 125 5.76 -18.21 1.58
N VAL A 126 4.97 -17.29 1.03
CA VAL A 126 3.58 -17.04 1.42
C VAL A 126 2.59 -17.46 0.34
N ASP A 127 1.35 -17.77 0.75
CA ASP A 127 0.24 -17.97 -0.15
C ASP A 127 -0.33 -16.62 -0.62
N MET A 128 -0.37 -16.44 -1.93
CA MET A 128 -0.88 -15.23 -2.59
C MET A 128 -2.31 -15.40 -3.12
N ALA A 129 -3.00 -16.51 -2.83
CA ALA A 129 -4.33 -16.78 -3.39
C ALA A 129 -5.34 -15.67 -3.04
N SER A 130 -5.45 -15.33 -1.76
CA SER A 130 -6.34 -14.26 -1.29
C SER A 130 -6.00 -12.89 -1.88
N PHE A 131 -4.72 -12.59 -2.08
CA PHE A 131 -4.29 -11.38 -2.77
C PHE A 131 -4.81 -11.34 -4.22
N TRP A 132 -4.67 -12.44 -4.96
CA TRP A 132 -5.12 -12.51 -6.35
C TRP A 132 -6.65 -12.50 -6.48
N GLU A 133 -7.37 -13.08 -5.54
CA GLU A 133 -8.83 -12.99 -5.45
C GLU A 133 -9.28 -11.53 -5.33
N LYS A 134 -8.74 -10.78 -4.36
CA LYS A 134 -9.04 -9.35 -4.19
C LYS A 134 -8.71 -8.51 -5.43
N ILE A 135 -7.64 -8.86 -6.16
CA ILE A 135 -7.33 -8.21 -7.44
C ILE A 135 -8.40 -8.54 -8.50
N ARG A 136 -8.88 -9.77 -8.59
CA ARG A 136 -9.93 -10.16 -9.55
C ARG A 136 -11.26 -9.51 -9.24
N ASP A 137 -11.62 -9.38 -7.96
CA ASP A 137 -12.88 -8.83 -7.49
C ASP A 137 -13.10 -7.37 -7.91
N VAL A 138 -12.03 -6.62 -8.18
CA VAL A 138 -12.12 -5.24 -8.69
C VAL A 138 -12.19 -5.14 -10.21
N TYR A 139 -12.33 -6.27 -10.91
CA TYR A 139 -12.43 -6.33 -12.37
C TYR A 139 -11.27 -5.60 -13.07
N PRO A 140 -10.02 -6.11 -12.97
CA PRO A 140 -8.81 -5.39 -13.39
C PRO A 140 -8.60 -5.43 -14.91
N TRP A 141 -9.60 -5.07 -15.67
CA TRP A 141 -9.59 -4.95 -17.13
C TRP A 141 -10.47 -3.80 -17.59
N LEU A 142 -10.19 -3.30 -18.78
CA LEU A 142 -10.94 -2.20 -19.41
C LEU A 142 -12.28 -2.70 -19.93
N VAL A 143 -13.36 -2.00 -19.59
CA VAL A 143 -14.69 -2.19 -20.19
C VAL A 143 -14.97 -0.99 -21.12
N SER A 144 -14.55 -1.10 -22.38
CA SER A 144 -14.74 -0.04 -23.37
C SER A 144 -16.17 -0.02 -23.90
N ALA A 145 -16.73 1.16 -24.10
CA ALA A 145 -18.00 1.36 -24.80
C ALA A 145 -17.87 1.12 -26.33
N ALA A 146 -16.67 1.32 -26.87
CA ALA A 146 -16.39 1.05 -28.28
C ALA A 146 -15.87 -0.37 -28.44
N ARG A 147 -16.49 -1.19 -29.32
CA ARG A 147 -15.85 -2.42 -29.83
C ARG A 147 -14.51 -2.02 -30.41
N PRO A 148 -13.39 -2.71 -30.09
CA PRO A 148 -12.18 -2.51 -30.83
C PRO A 148 -12.49 -2.82 -32.29
N ALA A 149 -12.44 -1.82 -33.18
CA ALA A 149 -12.33 -2.08 -34.60
C ALA A 149 -11.10 -2.97 -34.76
N HIS A 150 -11.23 -4.05 -35.52
CA HIS A 150 -10.16 -4.96 -35.83
C HIS A 150 -8.86 -4.18 -36.08
N GLU A 151 -7.80 -4.57 -35.38
CA GLU A 151 -6.43 -4.12 -35.55
C GLU A 151 -6.12 -2.64 -35.24
N GLY A 152 -5.70 -2.41 -34.02
CA GLY A 152 -5.02 -1.18 -33.60
C GLY A 152 -5.94 -0.16 -32.96
N VAL A 153 -5.78 -0.02 -31.66
CA VAL A 153 -6.26 1.17 -30.94
C VAL A 153 -5.74 2.40 -31.69
N PRO A 154 -6.60 3.34 -32.16
CA PRO A 154 -6.16 4.52 -32.87
C PRO A 154 -5.01 5.23 -32.12
N ALA A 155 -4.00 5.71 -32.85
CA ALA A 155 -2.83 6.35 -32.25
C ALA A 155 -3.21 7.48 -31.28
N GLN A 156 -4.27 8.21 -31.54
CA GLN A 156 -4.82 9.26 -30.66
C GLN A 156 -5.35 8.72 -29.33
N THR A 157 -5.94 7.53 -29.30
CA THR A 157 -6.41 6.90 -28.06
C THR A 157 -5.23 6.40 -27.23
N LYS A 158 -4.18 5.88 -27.88
CA LYS A 158 -2.92 5.50 -27.22
C LYS A 158 -2.24 6.73 -26.62
N ALA A 159 -2.11 7.81 -27.39
CA ALA A 159 -1.50 9.05 -26.94
C ALA A 159 -2.25 9.66 -25.73
N ARG A 160 -3.57 9.71 -25.77
CA ARG A 160 -4.39 10.19 -24.65
C ARG A 160 -4.26 9.31 -23.40
N ALA A 161 -4.21 8.00 -23.55
CA ALA A 161 -4.04 7.08 -22.43
C ALA A 161 -2.66 7.24 -21.76
N HIS A 162 -1.58 7.38 -22.53
CA HIS A 162 -0.23 7.57 -22.00
C HIS A 162 0.04 8.99 -21.47
N ALA A 163 -0.60 10.00 -22.06
CA ALA A 163 -0.47 11.39 -21.63
C ALA A 163 -1.40 11.77 -20.47
N ASN A 164 -2.22 10.85 -19.98
CA ASN A 164 -3.15 11.16 -18.90
C ASN A 164 -2.45 11.16 -17.53
N PRO A 165 -2.21 12.34 -16.93
CA PRO A 165 -1.58 12.45 -15.61
C PRO A 165 -2.40 11.76 -14.50
N GLN A 166 -3.66 11.41 -14.77
CA GLN A 166 -4.52 10.73 -13.79
C GLN A 166 -4.07 9.30 -13.48
N PHE A 167 -3.24 8.66 -14.30
CA PHE A 167 -2.71 7.32 -13.99
C PHE A 167 -1.74 7.32 -12.81
N HIS A 168 -1.12 8.46 -12.51
CA HIS A 168 -0.32 8.64 -11.30
C HIS A 168 0.63 7.46 -10.97
N ASN A 169 1.26 6.87 -11.99
CA ASN A 169 2.16 5.72 -11.85
C ASN A 169 1.51 4.41 -11.32
N VAL A 170 0.17 4.31 -11.30
CA VAL A 170 -0.52 3.11 -10.80
C VAL A 170 -0.29 1.89 -11.69
N ASP A 171 -0.03 2.10 -12.96
CA ASP A 171 0.31 1.08 -13.97
C ASP A 171 1.69 0.43 -13.72
N ALA A 172 2.59 1.09 -13.01
CA ALA A 172 3.89 0.52 -12.60
C ALA A 172 3.78 -0.59 -11.54
N CYS A 173 2.59 -0.92 -11.05
CA CYS A 173 2.39 -1.94 -10.04
C CYS A 173 2.83 -3.32 -10.52
N ILE A 174 3.81 -3.93 -9.81
CA ILE A 174 4.37 -5.26 -10.07
C ILE A 174 3.73 -6.38 -9.26
N MET A 175 2.62 -6.13 -8.59
CA MET A 175 1.86 -7.12 -7.80
C MET A 175 2.67 -7.88 -6.75
N CYS A 176 3.63 -7.21 -6.11
CA CYS A 176 4.56 -7.84 -5.16
C CYS A 176 3.96 -8.14 -3.77
N GLY A 177 2.78 -7.60 -3.44
CA GLY A 177 2.12 -7.83 -2.15
C GLY A 177 2.62 -6.98 -0.98
N ALA A 178 3.73 -6.22 -1.10
CA ALA A 178 4.32 -5.45 -0.02
C ALA A 178 3.32 -4.47 0.65
N CYS A 179 2.49 -3.80 -0.14
CA CYS A 179 1.49 -2.85 0.37
C CYS A 179 0.36 -3.52 1.17
N VAL A 180 0.00 -4.77 0.85
CA VAL A 180 -0.98 -5.57 1.60
C VAL A 180 -0.34 -6.08 2.89
N ALA A 181 0.92 -6.52 2.81
CA ALA A 181 1.68 -6.96 3.99
C ALA A 181 1.86 -5.84 5.02
N ALA A 182 2.06 -4.60 4.59
CA ALA A 182 2.19 -3.43 5.47
C ALA A 182 0.85 -2.82 5.93
N CYS A 183 -0.29 -3.35 5.45
CA CYS A 183 -1.58 -2.74 5.69
C CYS A 183 -2.16 -3.12 7.06
N THR A 184 -2.28 -2.14 7.96
CA THR A 184 -2.87 -2.32 9.29
C THR A 184 -4.36 -2.65 9.26
N VAL A 185 -5.10 -2.16 8.26
CA VAL A 185 -6.52 -2.50 8.10
C VAL A 185 -6.67 -3.96 7.66
N TYR A 186 -5.84 -4.42 6.70
CA TYR A 186 -5.87 -5.80 6.25
C TYR A 186 -5.40 -6.78 7.35
N GLU A 187 -4.59 -6.33 8.29
CA GLU A 187 -4.19 -7.10 9.47
C GLU A 187 -5.40 -7.42 10.36
N VAL A 188 -6.26 -6.43 10.60
CA VAL A 188 -7.45 -6.53 11.46
C VAL A 188 -8.62 -7.18 10.72
N SER A 189 -8.83 -6.82 9.45
CA SER A 189 -9.94 -7.29 8.61
C SER A 189 -9.45 -7.87 7.30
N LYS A 190 -9.40 -9.20 7.19
CA LYS A 190 -9.03 -9.90 5.95
C LYS A 190 -10.09 -9.73 4.83
N GLY A 191 -11.28 -9.25 5.17
CA GLY A 191 -12.31 -8.86 4.21
C GLY A 191 -11.92 -7.64 3.37
N PHE A 192 -11.13 -6.71 3.92
CA PHE A 192 -10.75 -5.49 3.22
C PHE A 192 -10.14 -5.78 1.84
N ALA A 193 -10.60 -5.05 0.81
CA ALA A 193 -10.13 -5.23 -0.56
C ALA A 193 -8.61 -5.06 -0.71
N GLY A 194 -8.01 -4.24 0.15
CA GLY A 194 -6.57 -4.04 0.19
C GLY A 194 -6.06 -2.95 -0.77
N PRO A 195 -4.89 -2.39 -0.45
CA PRO A 195 -4.35 -1.24 -1.19
C PRO A 195 -3.99 -1.57 -2.64
N ALA A 196 -3.53 -2.79 -2.95
CA ALA A 196 -3.17 -3.17 -4.31
C ALA A 196 -4.40 -3.27 -5.23
N ALA A 197 -5.48 -3.93 -4.76
CA ALA A 197 -6.72 -4.07 -5.52
C ALA A 197 -7.37 -2.69 -5.77
N LEU A 198 -7.44 -1.85 -4.74
CA LEU A 198 -8.01 -0.52 -4.87
C LEU A 198 -7.17 0.38 -5.80
N ALA A 199 -5.84 0.32 -5.74
CA ALA A 199 -4.99 1.00 -6.71
C ALA A 199 -5.26 0.49 -8.14
N LYS A 200 -5.43 -0.83 -8.32
CA LYS A 200 -5.75 -1.40 -9.63
C LYS A 200 -7.12 -0.94 -10.12
N ALA A 201 -8.13 -0.84 -9.25
CA ALA A 201 -9.44 -0.28 -9.60
C ALA A 201 -9.32 1.19 -10.07
N ASP A 202 -8.55 2.02 -9.36
CA ASP A 202 -8.29 3.43 -9.72
C ASP A 202 -7.66 3.54 -11.13
N ARG A 203 -6.74 2.61 -11.48
CA ARG A 203 -6.12 2.58 -12.80
C ARG A 203 -7.13 2.50 -13.94
N PHE A 204 -8.16 1.66 -13.78
CA PHE A 204 -9.19 1.49 -14.82
C PHE A 204 -10.24 2.59 -14.77
N LEU A 205 -10.65 3.03 -13.59
CA LEU A 205 -11.58 4.15 -13.41
C LEU A 205 -11.04 5.47 -13.97
N SER A 206 -9.74 5.66 -13.96
CA SER A 206 -9.07 6.82 -14.53
C SER A 206 -8.78 6.69 -16.03
N ASP A 207 -9.09 5.56 -16.65
CA ASP A 207 -8.87 5.37 -18.08
C ASP A 207 -9.99 6.05 -18.90
N PRO A 208 -9.66 6.99 -19.80
CA PRO A 208 -10.66 7.69 -20.62
C PRO A 208 -11.44 6.79 -21.58
N ARG A 209 -10.99 5.55 -21.78
CA ARG A 209 -11.65 4.53 -22.60
C ARG A 209 -12.69 3.73 -21.82
N GLU A 210 -12.70 3.82 -20.49
CA GLU A 210 -13.67 3.13 -19.63
C GLU A 210 -15.07 3.70 -19.87
N SER A 211 -16.09 2.83 -19.97
CA SER A 211 -17.47 3.28 -20.13
C SER A 211 -18.02 3.94 -18.85
N ARG A 212 -18.88 4.95 -19.00
CA ARG A 212 -19.51 5.63 -17.85
C ARG A 212 -20.35 4.67 -17.00
N SER A 213 -21.05 3.73 -17.61
CA SER A 213 -21.85 2.72 -16.90
C SER A 213 -20.97 1.78 -16.08
N SER A 214 -19.87 1.31 -16.67
CA SER A 214 -18.88 0.48 -15.97
C SER A 214 -18.20 1.23 -14.82
N THR A 215 -17.84 2.50 -15.02
CA THR A 215 -17.29 3.36 -13.97
C THR A 215 -18.21 3.46 -12.76
N ARG A 216 -19.51 3.70 -13.00
CA ARG A 216 -20.49 3.80 -11.89
C ARG A 216 -20.68 2.46 -11.19
N ALA A 217 -20.79 1.35 -11.92
CA ALA A 217 -20.96 0.02 -11.36
C ALA A 217 -19.74 -0.36 -10.48
N ARG A 218 -18.51 -0.13 -10.97
CA ARG A 218 -17.28 -0.37 -10.17
C ARG A 218 -17.25 0.45 -8.90
N LEU A 219 -17.53 1.75 -8.96
CA LEU A 219 -17.53 2.61 -7.79
C LEU A 219 -18.61 2.19 -6.80
N SER A 220 -19.79 1.77 -7.28
CA SER A 220 -20.85 1.27 -6.41
C SER A 220 -20.38 0.02 -5.65
N ALA A 221 -19.79 -0.96 -6.33
CA ALA A 221 -19.26 -2.18 -5.71
C ALA A 221 -18.13 -1.89 -4.71
N LEU A 222 -17.27 -0.90 -5.01
CA LEU A 222 -16.16 -0.53 -4.11
C LEU A 222 -16.59 0.24 -2.86
N GLN A 223 -17.85 0.65 -2.74
CA GLN A 223 -18.37 1.31 -1.55
C GLN A 223 -18.97 0.35 -0.52
N ASP A 224 -19.18 -0.89 -0.89
CA ASP A 224 -19.72 -1.91 0.00
C ASP A 224 -18.79 -2.17 1.19
N GLU A 225 -19.24 -3.02 2.11
CA GLU A 225 -18.47 -3.46 3.26
C GLU A 225 -17.09 -3.96 2.81
N HIS A 226 -16.06 -3.56 3.53
CA HIS A 226 -14.65 -3.86 3.22
C HIS A 226 -14.05 -3.20 1.97
N GLY A 227 -14.70 -2.17 1.44
CA GLY A 227 -14.26 -1.39 0.29
C GLY A 227 -13.40 -0.18 0.62
N ILE A 228 -13.56 0.87 -0.20
CA ILE A 228 -12.74 2.09 -0.14
C ILE A 228 -12.78 2.83 1.21
N TRP A 229 -13.87 2.68 1.99
CA TRP A 229 -14.07 3.43 3.22
C TRP A 229 -13.33 2.84 4.42
N ASP A 230 -12.92 1.59 4.38
CA ASP A 230 -12.17 0.94 5.47
C ASP A 230 -10.74 1.46 5.61
N CYS A 231 -10.16 2.02 4.54
CA CYS A 231 -8.80 2.56 4.57
C CYS A 231 -8.67 3.70 5.59
N THR A 232 -7.77 3.55 6.57
CA THR A 232 -7.47 4.55 7.60
C THR A 232 -6.51 5.65 7.16
N ARG A 233 -5.98 5.57 5.94
CA ARG A 233 -4.99 6.50 5.38
C ARG A 233 -3.69 6.60 6.18
N CYS A 234 -3.23 5.49 6.75
CA CYS A 234 -2.00 5.42 7.53
C CYS A 234 -0.70 5.60 6.72
N ASN A 235 -0.76 5.55 5.40
CA ASN A 235 0.34 5.76 4.45
C ASN A 235 1.38 4.62 4.33
N PHE A 236 1.36 3.60 5.16
CA PHE A 236 2.35 2.51 5.11
C PHE A 236 2.46 1.83 3.74
N CYS A 237 1.34 1.66 3.03
CA CYS A 237 1.34 1.08 1.68
C CYS A 237 2.06 1.96 0.63
N VAL A 238 2.21 3.26 0.88
CA VAL A 238 2.99 4.18 0.04
C VAL A 238 4.48 4.04 0.36
N GLU A 239 4.83 4.00 1.64
CA GLU A 239 6.22 3.95 2.11
C GLU A 239 6.94 2.68 1.67
N VAL A 240 6.25 1.53 1.70
CA VAL A 240 6.85 0.24 1.32
C VAL A 240 6.81 -0.04 -0.18
N CYS A 241 6.15 0.80 -0.99
CA CYS A 241 5.97 0.51 -2.40
C CYS A 241 7.29 0.67 -3.19
N PRO A 242 7.87 -0.41 -3.75
CA PRO A 242 9.15 -0.33 -4.47
C PRO A 242 9.04 0.36 -5.83
N LYS A 243 7.80 0.67 -6.27
CA LYS A 243 7.47 1.26 -7.58
C LYS A 243 6.80 2.63 -7.49
N ASP A 244 6.70 3.20 -6.29
CA ASP A 244 6.07 4.51 -6.06
C ASP A 244 4.64 4.63 -6.64
N VAL A 245 3.86 3.55 -6.52
CA VAL A 245 2.46 3.49 -7.02
C VAL A 245 1.51 4.38 -6.21
N LYS A 246 1.84 4.65 -4.96
CA LYS A 246 1.05 5.45 -4.01
C LYS A 246 -0.39 4.96 -3.82
N PRO A 247 -0.59 3.71 -3.35
CA PRO A 247 -1.92 3.11 -3.28
C PRO A 247 -2.93 3.90 -2.43
N MET A 248 -2.49 4.54 -1.34
CA MET A 248 -3.38 5.36 -0.50
C MET A 248 -3.94 6.56 -1.27
N GLU A 249 -3.12 7.22 -2.10
CA GLU A 249 -3.60 8.33 -2.94
C GLU A 249 -4.64 7.84 -3.96
N ALA A 250 -4.45 6.65 -4.53
CA ALA A 250 -5.43 6.01 -5.41
C ALA A 250 -6.77 5.81 -4.69
N ILE A 251 -6.76 5.32 -3.45
CA ILE A 251 -7.98 5.17 -2.63
C ILE A 251 -8.65 6.53 -2.38
N VAL A 252 -7.89 7.58 -2.14
CA VAL A 252 -8.43 8.94 -1.96
C VAL A 252 -9.11 9.42 -3.24
N ARG A 253 -8.53 9.15 -4.44
CA ARG A 253 -9.16 9.47 -5.73
C ARG A 253 -10.47 8.69 -5.94
N LEU A 254 -10.49 7.38 -5.60
CA LEU A 254 -11.72 6.58 -5.66
C LEU A 254 -12.84 7.14 -4.77
N ARG A 255 -12.50 7.54 -3.53
CA ARG A 255 -13.45 8.19 -2.61
C ARG A 255 -14.01 9.49 -3.20
N ARG A 256 -13.13 10.35 -3.75
CA ARG A 256 -13.55 11.59 -4.43
C ARG A 256 -14.47 11.28 -5.59
N ALA A 257 -14.07 10.38 -6.50
CA ALA A 257 -14.87 9.97 -7.64
C ALA A 257 -16.25 9.41 -7.25
N SER A 258 -16.35 8.71 -6.12
CA SER A 258 -17.63 8.25 -5.56
C SER A 258 -18.51 9.38 -5.12
N LEU A 259 -17.97 10.35 -4.38
CA LEU A 259 -18.74 11.52 -3.90
C LEU A 259 -19.20 12.41 -5.05
N GLU A 260 -18.35 12.64 -6.06
CA GLU A 260 -18.67 13.41 -7.28
C GLU A 260 -19.82 12.78 -8.09
N ARG A 261 -20.00 11.46 -8.00
CA ARG A 261 -21.09 10.71 -8.65
C ARG A 261 -22.28 10.44 -7.74
N GLU A 262 -22.36 11.19 -6.63
CA GLU A 262 -23.46 11.13 -5.66
C GLU A 262 -23.67 9.74 -5.03
N LEU A 263 -22.62 8.91 -4.98
CA LEU A 263 -22.66 7.64 -4.29
C LEU A 263 -22.43 7.88 -2.79
N THR A 264 -23.44 8.36 -2.08
CA THR A 264 -23.33 8.92 -0.70
C THR A 264 -24.07 8.10 0.35
N THR A 265 -24.61 6.95 0.00
CA THR A 265 -25.47 6.13 0.89
C THR A 265 -24.73 5.42 2.01
N THR A 266 -23.41 5.21 1.87
CA THR A 266 -22.61 4.50 2.86
C THR A 266 -22.23 5.37 4.06
N GLY A 267 -21.96 4.73 5.22
CA GLY A 267 -21.52 5.43 6.43
C GLY A 267 -20.23 6.22 6.23
N GLY A 268 -19.28 5.68 5.46
CA GLY A 268 -18.01 6.34 5.14
C GLY A 268 -18.20 7.61 4.30
N ALA A 269 -19.04 7.57 3.28
CA ALA A 269 -19.37 8.73 2.46
C ALA A 269 -20.07 9.81 3.29
N ARG A 270 -21.08 9.42 4.08
CA ARG A 270 -21.79 10.37 4.99
C ARG A 270 -20.86 10.96 6.03
N HIS A 271 -19.87 10.20 6.52
CA HIS A 271 -18.86 10.70 7.44
C HIS A 271 -18.06 11.86 6.82
N ILE A 272 -17.53 11.67 5.62
CA ILE A 272 -16.75 12.71 4.94
C ILE A 272 -17.58 13.95 4.65
N LEU A 273 -18.80 13.76 4.13
CA LEU A 273 -19.71 14.88 3.86
C LEU A 273 -20.13 15.60 5.14
N GLY A 274 -20.51 14.86 6.18
CA GLY A 274 -20.88 15.43 7.47
C GLY A 274 -19.75 16.20 8.15
N PHE A 275 -18.51 15.67 8.07
CA PHE A 275 -17.32 16.35 8.56
C PHE A 275 -17.09 17.67 7.83
N THR A 276 -17.09 17.63 6.49
CA THR A 276 -16.85 18.82 5.66
C THR A 276 -17.91 19.89 5.94
N ASP A 277 -19.18 19.49 6.04
CA ASP A 277 -20.31 20.37 6.30
C ASP A 277 -20.20 21.05 7.69
N LEU A 278 -19.86 20.28 8.73
CA LEU A 278 -19.66 20.83 10.08
C LEU A 278 -18.48 21.80 10.14
N VAL A 279 -17.38 21.48 9.48
CA VAL A 279 -16.21 22.37 9.41
C VAL A 279 -16.53 23.64 8.62
N GLU A 280 -17.32 23.55 7.54
CA GLU A 280 -17.77 24.72 6.78
C GLU A 280 -18.73 25.62 7.60
N GLN A 281 -19.58 25.03 8.43
CA GLN A 281 -20.55 25.77 9.25
C GLN A 281 -19.94 26.36 10.52
N GLN A 282 -19.02 25.68 11.18
CA GLN A 282 -18.55 26.03 12.52
C GLN A 282 -17.04 26.25 12.62
N GLY A 283 -16.25 25.94 11.56
CA GLY A 283 -14.79 25.98 11.56
C GLY A 283 -14.15 24.81 12.33
N ARG A 284 -14.94 23.94 12.94
CA ARG A 284 -14.50 22.78 13.73
C ARG A 284 -15.47 21.62 13.60
N LEU A 285 -15.02 20.45 14.00
CA LEU A 285 -15.88 19.28 14.16
C LEU A 285 -16.79 19.46 15.38
N ASN A 286 -18.08 19.16 15.22
CA ASN A 286 -19.02 19.03 16.32
C ASN A 286 -19.27 17.55 16.59
N GLU A 287 -18.66 17.04 17.66
CA GLU A 287 -18.67 15.62 18.02
C GLU A 287 -20.07 15.10 18.44
N ALA A 288 -20.95 15.99 18.90
CA ALA A 288 -22.32 15.63 19.24
C ALA A 288 -23.20 15.41 18.00
N ILE A 289 -22.99 16.22 16.97
CA ILE A 289 -23.79 16.20 15.74
C ILE A 289 -23.25 15.18 14.72
N MET A 290 -21.93 14.95 14.71
CA MET A 290 -21.28 14.08 13.74
C MET A 290 -21.86 12.66 13.66
N PRO A 291 -22.10 11.94 14.77
CA PRO A 291 -22.74 10.62 14.74
C PRO A 291 -24.13 10.63 14.09
N LEU A 292 -24.91 11.68 14.33
CA LEU A 292 -26.24 11.82 13.73
C LEU A 292 -26.17 12.04 12.21
N LYS A 293 -25.19 12.82 11.74
CA LYS A 293 -24.95 13.01 10.30
C LYS A 293 -24.51 11.71 9.61
N VAL A 294 -23.72 10.85 10.29
CA VAL A 294 -23.25 9.57 9.74
C VAL A 294 -24.36 8.53 9.71
N VAL A 295 -25.07 8.37 10.81
CA VAL A 295 -26.09 7.34 10.97
C VAL A 295 -27.41 7.75 10.30
N GLY A 296 -27.69 9.05 10.24
CA GLY A 296 -28.97 9.62 9.82
C GLY A 296 -30.05 9.47 10.89
N LEU A 297 -31.28 9.79 10.53
CA LEU A 297 -32.44 9.72 11.43
C LEU A 297 -33.13 8.34 11.43
N ALA A 298 -32.53 7.32 10.80
CA ALA A 298 -33.10 5.98 10.76
C ALA A 298 -33.16 5.35 12.17
N PRO A 299 -34.32 4.84 12.62
CA PRO A 299 -34.51 4.34 13.99
C PRO A 299 -33.47 3.25 14.38
N ARG A 300 -33.16 2.34 13.46
CA ARG A 300 -32.16 1.27 13.68
C ARG A 300 -30.77 1.84 13.93
N GLY A 301 -30.42 2.94 13.28
CA GLY A 301 -29.12 3.60 13.46
C GLY A 301 -29.04 4.31 14.81
N LEU A 302 -30.08 5.03 15.19
CA LEU A 302 -30.17 5.71 16.49
C LEU A 302 -30.12 4.72 17.66
N LEU A 303 -30.83 3.57 17.55
CA LEU A 303 -30.77 2.50 18.54
C LEU A 303 -29.32 1.95 18.73
N ARG A 304 -28.52 1.88 17.68
CA ARG A 304 -27.10 1.46 17.79
C ARG A 304 -26.24 2.48 18.56
N LEU A 305 -26.57 3.75 18.51
CA LEU A 305 -25.85 4.81 19.24
C LEU A 305 -26.27 4.90 20.72
N LEU A 306 -27.44 4.40 21.08
CA LEU A 306 -28.03 4.52 22.41
C LEU A 306 -27.12 3.96 23.54
N PRO A 307 -26.54 2.75 23.44
CA PRO A 307 -25.69 2.20 24.50
C PRO A 307 -24.44 3.07 24.76
N LEU A 308 -23.84 3.58 23.69
CA LEU A 308 -22.69 4.48 23.78
C LEU A 308 -23.09 5.82 24.39
N GLY A 309 -24.19 6.40 23.92
CA GLY A 309 -24.73 7.66 24.42
C GLY A 309 -25.05 7.61 25.91
N LEU A 310 -25.71 6.55 26.39
CA LEU A 310 -25.98 6.32 27.82
C LEU A 310 -24.69 6.19 28.62
N LYS A 311 -23.70 5.41 28.13
CA LYS A 311 -22.41 5.27 28.80
C LYS A 311 -21.66 6.60 28.91
N MET A 312 -21.74 7.46 27.88
CA MET A 312 -21.14 8.79 27.91
C MET A 312 -21.89 9.72 28.88
N LEU A 313 -23.23 9.64 28.91
CA LEU A 313 -24.06 10.39 29.87
C LEU A 313 -23.69 10.06 31.31
N PHE A 314 -23.66 8.78 31.68
CA PHE A 314 -23.28 8.34 33.04
C PHE A 314 -21.86 8.73 33.44
N LYS A 315 -20.97 8.95 32.47
CA LYS A 315 -19.58 9.38 32.71
C LYS A 315 -19.37 10.88 32.61
N GLY A 316 -20.44 11.68 32.41
CA GLY A 316 -20.36 13.13 32.25
C GLY A 316 -19.56 13.58 31.03
N LYS A 317 -19.47 12.72 29.99
CA LYS A 317 -18.66 12.95 28.77
C LYS A 317 -19.50 13.25 27.52
N ILE A 318 -20.66 13.88 27.70
CA ILE A 318 -21.48 14.30 26.54
C ILE A 318 -20.86 15.55 25.94
N PRO A 319 -20.50 15.54 24.63
CA PRO A 319 -20.04 16.75 23.98
C PRO A 319 -21.17 17.77 23.84
N ASN A 320 -20.83 19.05 23.95
CA ASN A 320 -21.81 20.15 23.81
C ASN A 320 -22.32 20.22 22.35
N PRO A 321 -23.61 20.03 22.10
CA PRO A 321 -24.18 20.16 20.76
C PRO A 321 -24.22 21.63 20.26
N PHE A 322 -24.21 22.59 21.19
CA PHE A 322 -24.28 24.03 20.89
C PHE A 322 -22.87 24.61 20.75
N GLY A 323 -22.18 24.22 19.69
CA GLY A 323 -20.83 24.74 19.40
C GLY A 323 -20.89 26.13 18.76
N HIS A 324 -20.14 27.10 19.31
CA HIS A 324 -19.95 28.39 18.64
C HIS A 324 -18.97 28.27 17.46
N ALA A 325 -19.22 29.05 16.40
CA ALA A 325 -18.33 29.16 15.27
C ALA A 325 -16.95 29.73 15.72
N LEU A 326 -15.89 29.24 15.16
CA LEU A 326 -14.54 29.72 15.46
C LEU A 326 -14.31 31.10 14.82
N PRO A 327 -13.51 31.98 15.46
CA PRO A 327 -13.01 33.19 14.83
C PRO A 327 -12.31 32.85 13.51
N GLY A 328 -12.55 33.64 12.46
CA GLY A 328 -11.94 33.39 11.14
C GLY A 328 -12.65 32.35 10.26
N LEU A 329 -13.87 31.91 10.62
CA LEU A 329 -14.70 31.00 9.84
C LEU A 329 -14.83 31.41 8.37
N SER A 330 -14.92 32.72 8.09
CA SER A 330 -15.01 33.27 6.73
C SER A 330 -13.82 32.87 5.84
N HIS A 331 -12.60 32.72 6.40
CA HIS A 331 -11.43 32.25 5.67
C HIS A 331 -11.54 30.77 5.30
N VAL A 332 -12.03 29.93 6.23
CA VAL A 332 -12.27 28.50 5.98
C VAL A 332 -13.31 28.33 4.87
N GLN A 333 -14.41 29.07 4.94
CA GLN A 333 -15.45 29.06 3.92
C GLN A 333 -14.95 29.54 2.55
N ALA A 334 -14.11 30.58 2.53
CA ALA A 334 -13.50 31.08 1.29
C ALA A 334 -12.57 30.03 0.66
N LEU A 335 -11.77 29.33 1.49
CA LEU A 335 -10.91 28.24 1.04
C LEU A 335 -11.70 27.08 0.44
N ILE A 336 -12.73 26.60 1.15
CA ILE A 336 -13.61 25.51 0.68
C ILE A 336 -14.28 25.91 -0.65
N ARG A 337 -14.82 27.10 -0.76
CA ARG A 337 -15.41 27.61 -2.00
C ARG A 337 -14.42 27.68 -3.15
N ARG A 338 -13.18 28.10 -2.87
CA ARG A 338 -12.11 28.14 -3.87
C ARG A 338 -11.75 26.75 -4.39
N VAL A 339 -11.60 25.76 -3.49
CA VAL A 339 -11.34 24.38 -3.85
C VAL A 339 -12.48 23.80 -4.69
N ARG A 340 -13.74 23.98 -4.29
CA ARG A 340 -14.91 23.51 -5.05
C ARG A 340 -14.96 24.10 -6.47
N ARG A 341 -14.58 25.37 -6.64
CA ARG A 341 -14.53 26.02 -7.97
C ARG A 341 -13.36 25.54 -8.83
N ALA A 342 -12.23 25.23 -8.21
CA ALA A 342 -11.04 24.76 -8.92
C ALA A 342 -11.13 23.27 -9.35
N THR A 343 -12.09 22.54 -8.81
CA THR A 343 -12.32 21.13 -9.16
C THR A 343 -13.61 21.05 -9.97
N PRO A 344 -13.53 21.02 -11.32
CA PRO A 344 -14.73 20.85 -12.14
C PRO A 344 -15.36 19.48 -11.83
N PRO A 345 -16.69 19.35 -11.94
CA PRO A 345 -17.36 18.06 -11.85
C PRO A 345 -16.81 17.12 -12.92
N ALA A 346 -16.55 15.88 -12.56
CA ALA A 346 -15.99 14.83 -13.44
C ALA A 346 -17.01 14.33 -14.47
#